data_a366c306f32a25d49e3501f1c669ee4a
#
_entry.id   a366c306f32a25d49e3501f1c669ee4a
#
_cell.length_a   1.000
_cell.length_b   1.000
_cell.length_c   1.000
_cell.angle_alpha   90.00
_cell.angle_beta   90.00
_cell.angle_gamma   90.00
#
_symmetry.space_group_name_H-M   'P 1'
#
loop_
_entity.id
_entity.type
_entity.pdbx_description
1 polymer ?
#
loop_
_entity_poly.entity_id
_entity_poly.type
_entity_poly.pdbx_seq_one_letter_code
_entity_poly.pdbx_strand_id
1 'polypeptide(L)'
;MGNLILGWFIQTLRNSMNKPGVILITTLLIIMVMSLISVQISKNFYISLSREAYLDFKTLSYQMLISSEGQAIQSLQKELKSQQEKLTLHDPLLKNTFYYENDSMLLELKISDAVNCFNLNSLFEPADNTFNVALAQRKWLERYLRLKFLNESDIESFIDQLIDWVDLDNQPRNFGAENYFYIGPASITPQFTPKRLLADLSEIKNFPIMQTVSFDDLSTNLCVVPDSSKQFLNINSLTSEDTMLVASFFNNDNLELVESQIID
;
A
#
# COMPACT_ATOMS: atom_id res chain seq x y z
N MET A 1 31.27 -9.90 -44.83
CA MET A 1 30.28 -9.03 -45.53
C MET A 1 30.57 -7.53 -45.40
N GLY A 2 31.24 -7.05 -44.34
CA GLY A 2 31.53 -5.60 -44.16
C GLY A 2 32.50 -4.98 -45.16
N ASN A 3 33.51 -5.69 -45.61
CA ASN A 3 34.56 -5.16 -46.50
C ASN A 3 34.13 -4.92 -47.96
N LEU A 4 33.09 -5.60 -48.45
CA LEU A 4 32.56 -5.43 -49.78
C LEU A 4 31.67 -4.16 -49.91
N ILE A 5 30.94 -3.85 -48.85
CA ILE A 5 30.07 -2.65 -48.81
C ILE A 5 30.93 -1.40 -48.72
N LEU A 6 32.02 -1.42 -47.91
CA LEU A 6 32.95 -0.30 -47.77
C LEU A 6 33.69 -0.02 -49.06
N GLY A 7 34.13 -1.06 -49.80
CA GLY A 7 34.78 -0.94 -51.07
C GLY A 7 33.90 -0.34 -52.18
N TRP A 8 32.66 -0.74 -52.22
CA TRP A 8 31.67 -0.21 -53.19
C TRP A 8 31.35 1.27 -52.90
N PHE A 9 31.26 1.64 -51.63
CA PHE A 9 31.01 3.02 -51.18
C PHE A 9 32.16 3.95 -51.50
N ILE A 10 33.44 3.50 -51.31
CA ILE A 10 34.65 4.27 -51.66
C ILE A 10 34.76 4.45 -53.18
N GLN A 11 34.40 3.47 -53.96
CA GLN A 11 34.52 3.51 -55.43
C GLN A 11 33.45 4.40 -56.05
N THR A 12 32.23 4.44 -55.49
CA THR A 12 31.17 5.37 -55.88
C THR A 12 31.51 6.81 -55.51
N LEU A 13 32.11 7.04 -54.34
CA LEU A 13 32.57 8.39 -53.95
C LEU A 13 33.68 8.93 -54.89
N ARG A 14 34.62 8.06 -55.33
CA ARG A 14 35.70 8.45 -56.21
C ARG A 14 35.28 8.83 -57.62
N ASN A 15 34.22 8.19 -58.17
CA ASN A 15 33.67 8.52 -59.48
C ASN A 15 32.75 9.75 -59.47
N SER A 16 32.33 10.21 -58.31
CA SER A 16 31.44 11.33 -58.11
C SER A 16 32.14 12.67 -57.92
N MET A 17 33.51 12.65 -57.73
CA MET A 17 34.25 13.86 -57.36
C MET A 17 34.35 14.93 -58.46
N ASN A 18 33.87 14.68 -59.69
CA ASN A 18 33.87 15.67 -60.78
C ASN A 18 32.54 16.46 -60.92
N LYS A 19 31.59 16.32 -59.98
CA LYS A 19 30.34 17.10 -60.04
C LYS A 19 30.12 17.78 -58.66
N PRO A 20 30.36 19.10 -58.54
CA PRO A 20 30.27 19.82 -57.26
C PRO A 20 28.89 19.71 -56.56
N GLY A 21 27.80 19.51 -57.28
CA GLY A 21 26.48 19.30 -56.71
C GLY A 21 26.29 17.98 -55.97
N VAL A 22 27.02 16.93 -56.39
CA VAL A 22 26.91 15.60 -55.73
C VAL A 22 27.63 15.62 -54.37
N ILE A 23 28.74 16.33 -54.25
CA ILE A 23 29.47 16.48 -52.99
C ILE A 23 28.61 17.21 -51.95
N LEU A 24 27.89 18.25 -52.34
CA LEU A 24 27.01 19.00 -51.48
C LEU A 24 25.87 18.10 -50.94
N ILE A 25 25.25 17.32 -51.81
CA ILE A 25 24.16 16.38 -51.41
C ILE A 25 24.66 15.30 -50.46
N THR A 26 25.82 14.71 -50.72
CA THR A 26 26.41 13.67 -49.86
C THR A 26 26.79 14.22 -48.49
N THR A 27 27.37 15.42 -48.40
CA THR A 27 27.67 16.08 -47.12
C THR A 27 26.42 16.40 -46.32
N LEU A 28 25.38 16.91 -46.96
CA LEU A 28 24.08 17.20 -46.30
C LEU A 28 23.44 15.92 -45.76
N LEU A 29 23.52 14.81 -46.54
CA LEU A 29 22.97 13.52 -46.11
C LEU A 29 23.73 12.96 -44.88
N ILE A 30 25.09 13.09 -44.91
CA ILE A 30 25.90 12.67 -43.75
C ILE A 30 25.56 13.51 -42.51
N ILE A 31 25.44 14.81 -42.63
CA ILE A 31 25.08 15.70 -41.51
C ILE A 31 23.68 15.35 -40.98
N MET A 32 22.73 15.07 -41.87
CA MET A 32 21.37 14.64 -41.46
C MET A 32 21.40 13.33 -40.67
N VAL A 33 22.13 12.31 -41.14
CA VAL A 33 22.26 11.04 -40.43
C VAL A 33 22.99 11.21 -39.08
N MET A 34 24.05 11.99 -39.03
CA MET A 34 24.76 12.29 -37.78
C MET A 34 23.86 13.03 -36.77
N SER A 35 23.03 13.96 -37.25
CA SER A 35 22.06 14.67 -36.40
C SER A 35 21.03 13.73 -35.81
N LEU A 36 20.48 12.80 -36.58
CA LEU A 36 19.53 11.80 -36.11
C LEU A 36 20.15 10.89 -35.03
N ILE A 37 21.36 10.44 -35.24
CA ILE A 37 22.09 9.61 -34.27
C ILE A 37 22.33 10.40 -32.98
N SER A 38 22.75 11.67 -33.08
CA SER A 38 23.01 12.53 -31.92
C SER A 38 21.73 12.72 -31.06
N VAL A 39 20.58 12.95 -31.71
CA VAL A 39 19.29 13.07 -31.01
C VAL A 39 18.96 11.78 -30.26
N GLN A 40 19.17 10.63 -30.91
CA GLN A 40 18.87 9.33 -30.27
C GLN A 40 19.79 9.05 -29.07
N ILE A 41 21.07 9.36 -29.19
CA ILE A 41 22.04 9.22 -28.08
C ILE A 41 21.65 10.15 -26.93
N SER A 42 21.31 11.41 -27.21
CA SER A 42 20.92 12.39 -26.20
C SER A 42 19.65 11.95 -25.46
N LYS A 43 18.65 11.41 -26.18
CA LYS A 43 17.44 10.87 -25.57
C LYS A 43 17.71 9.70 -24.63
N ASN A 44 18.53 8.74 -25.07
CA ASN A 44 18.88 7.58 -24.26
C ASN A 44 19.71 7.99 -23.02
N PHE A 45 20.61 8.94 -23.19
CA PHE A 45 21.40 9.48 -22.08
C PHE A 45 20.50 10.19 -21.04
N TYR A 46 19.56 11.02 -21.48
CA TYR A 46 18.60 11.68 -20.60
C TYR A 46 17.74 10.69 -19.81
N ILE A 47 17.25 9.64 -20.48
CA ILE A 47 16.45 8.59 -19.82
C ILE A 47 17.31 7.84 -18.78
N SER A 48 18.56 7.50 -19.12
CA SER A 48 19.47 6.84 -18.19
C SER A 48 19.77 7.71 -16.97
N LEU A 49 20.05 8.99 -17.17
CA LEU A 49 20.31 9.93 -16.09
C LEU A 49 19.10 10.12 -15.16
N SER A 50 17.91 10.25 -15.76
CA SER A 50 16.66 10.37 -14.98
C SER A 50 16.38 9.10 -14.16
N ARG A 51 16.66 7.93 -14.74
CA ARG A 51 16.51 6.65 -14.03
C ARG A 51 17.51 6.52 -12.87
N GLU A 52 18.76 6.90 -13.09
CA GLU A 52 19.80 6.89 -12.05
C GLU A 52 19.41 7.81 -10.90
N ALA A 53 19.05 9.06 -11.18
CA ALA A 53 18.59 10.01 -10.17
C ALA A 53 17.37 9.50 -9.37
N TYR A 54 16.43 8.83 -10.04
CA TYR A 54 15.29 8.20 -9.37
C TYR A 54 15.70 7.04 -8.45
N LEU A 55 16.64 6.19 -8.89
CA LEU A 55 17.14 5.07 -8.09
C LEU A 55 17.93 5.55 -6.87
N ASP A 56 18.74 6.58 -7.03
CA ASP A 56 19.49 7.20 -5.94
C ASP A 56 18.53 7.81 -4.92
N PHE A 57 17.54 8.59 -5.37
CA PHE A 57 16.53 9.14 -4.52
C PHE A 57 15.78 8.04 -3.74
N LYS A 58 15.35 6.97 -4.43
CA LYS A 58 14.65 5.85 -3.80
C LYS A 58 15.50 5.16 -2.73
N THR A 59 16.78 4.92 -3.03
CA THR A 59 17.70 4.25 -2.11
C THR A 59 17.95 5.10 -0.87
N LEU A 60 18.21 6.40 -1.07
CA LEU A 60 18.46 7.34 0.02
C LEU A 60 17.22 7.53 0.90
N SER A 61 16.04 7.66 0.27
CA SER A 61 14.76 7.75 0.98
C SER A 61 14.48 6.51 1.84
N TYR A 62 14.74 5.34 1.29
CA TYR A 62 14.55 4.08 2.03
C TYR A 62 15.50 3.96 3.23
N GLN A 63 16.77 4.33 3.07
CA GLN A 63 17.72 4.35 4.18
C GLN A 63 17.32 5.36 5.27
N MET A 64 16.82 6.52 4.88
CA MET A 64 16.34 7.54 5.80
C MET A 64 15.10 7.06 6.57
N LEU A 65 14.15 6.39 5.89
CA LEU A 65 12.98 5.79 6.53
C LEU A 65 13.37 4.75 7.58
N ILE A 66 14.22 3.78 7.25
CA ILE A 66 14.67 2.75 8.21
C ILE A 66 15.42 3.37 9.39
N SER A 67 16.29 4.34 9.13
CA SER A 67 17.03 5.02 10.20
C SER A 67 16.11 5.77 11.16
N SER A 68 15.11 6.49 10.63
CA SER A 68 14.14 7.22 11.46
C SER A 68 13.19 6.31 12.22
N GLU A 69 12.78 5.17 11.62
CA GLU A 69 12.02 4.13 12.31
C GLU A 69 12.81 3.58 13.51
N GLY A 70 14.09 3.26 13.32
CA GLY A 70 14.96 2.81 14.41
C GLY A 70 15.08 3.82 15.55
N GLN A 71 15.18 5.10 15.24
CA GLN A 71 15.21 6.19 16.24
C GLN A 71 13.86 6.33 16.96
N ALA A 72 12.75 6.22 16.22
CA ALA A 72 11.41 6.25 16.80
C ALA A 72 11.19 5.10 17.79
N ILE A 73 11.57 3.88 17.42
CA ILE A 73 11.48 2.70 18.30
C ILE A 73 12.29 2.91 19.58
N GLN A 74 13.52 3.41 19.47
CA GLN A 74 14.35 3.69 20.66
C GLN A 74 13.73 4.75 21.57
N SER A 75 13.16 5.82 20.98
CA SER A 75 12.49 6.87 21.71
C SER A 75 11.23 6.38 22.42
N LEU A 76 10.43 5.56 21.75
CA LEU A 76 9.26 4.87 22.33
C LEU A 76 9.66 3.97 23.50
N GLN A 77 10.67 3.13 23.33
CA GLN A 77 11.14 2.23 24.39
C GLN A 77 11.64 2.99 25.62
N LYS A 78 12.30 4.13 25.41
CA LYS A 78 12.78 4.97 26.51
C LYS A 78 11.60 5.61 27.27
N GLU A 79 10.61 6.12 26.54
CA GLU A 79 9.45 6.78 27.13
C GLU A 79 8.57 5.79 27.88
N LEU A 80 8.26 4.62 27.29
CA LEU A 80 7.51 3.54 27.95
C LEU A 80 8.15 3.12 29.26
N LYS A 81 9.48 2.97 29.29
CA LYS A 81 10.21 2.64 30.55
C LYS A 81 10.12 3.74 31.58
N SER A 82 10.10 5.02 31.16
CA SER A 82 10.04 6.17 32.08
C SER A 82 8.65 6.37 32.68
N GLN A 83 7.59 6.01 31.93
CA GLN A 83 6.18 6.24 32.30
C GLN A 83 5.44 4.99 32.77
N GLN A 84 6.16 3.96 33.23
CA GLN A 84 5.57 2.71 33.70
C GLN A 84 4.67 2.03 32.66
N GLU A 85 5.12 2.02 31.42
CA GLU A 85 4.42 1.38 30.28
C GLU A 85 3.06 2.02 29.91
N LYS A 86 2.83 3.28 30.26
CA LYS A 86 1.60 4.00 29.90
C LYS A 86 1.93 5.11 28.91
N LEU A 87 1.26 5.10 27.77
CA LEU A 87 1.26 6.17 26.79
C LEU A 87 -0.15 6.75 26.68
N THR A 88 -0.25 8.07 26.68
CA THR A 88 -1.50 8.82 26.54
C THR A 88 -1.38 9.76 25.34
N LEU A 89 -2.52 10.24 24.81
CA LEU A 89 -2.54 11.23 23.73
C LEU A 89 -1.78 12.54 24.07
N HIS A 90 -1.56 12.81 25.36
CA HIS A 90 -0.84 14.01 25.80
C HIS A 90 0.67 13.84 25.77
N ASP A 91 1.16 12.63 25.51
CA ASP A 91 2.58 12.34 25.42
C ASP A 91 3.22 13.10 24.25
N PRO A 92 4.37 13.77 24.47
CA PRO A 92 5.07 14.47 23.41
C PRO A 92 5.41 13.62 22.20
N LEU A 93 5.62 12.31 22.39
CA LEU A 93 5.90 11.37 21.29
C LEU A 93 4.70 11.14 20.38
N LEU A 94 3.47 11.13 20.92
CA LEU A 94 2.24 10.94 20.13
C LEU A 94 1.69 12.26 19.60
N LYS A 95 1.96 13.37 20.34
CA LYS A 95 1.43 14.69 19.98
C LYS A 95 2.24 15.40 18.91
N ASN A 96 3.57 15.23 18.92
CA ASN A 96 4.47 15.97 18.06
C ASN A 96 4.77 15.22 16.77
N THR A 97 4.92 15.98 15.69
CA THR A 97 5.50 15.51 14.45
C THR A 97 7.00 15.77 14.48
N PHE A 98 7.80 14.80 14.12
CA PHE A 98 9.26 14.89 14.07
C PHE A 98 9.69 15.10 12.62
N TYR A 99 10.64 16.01 12.42
CA TYR A 99 11.16 16.33 11.11
C TYR A 99 12.65 15.97 11.06
N TYR A 100 13.02 15.21 10.03
CA TYR A 100 14.40 14.88 9.72
C TYR A 100 14.74 15.49 8.36
N GLU A 101 15.69 16.39 8.34
CA GLU A 101 16.09 17.13 7.15
C GLU A 101 17.55 16.82 6.81
N ASN A 102 17.82 16.65 5.52
CA ASN A 102 19.15 16.71 4.95
C ASN A 102 19.14 17.63 3.72
N ASP A 103 20.31 17.83 3.07
CA ASP A 103 20.47 18.78 1.96
C ASP A 103 19.49 18.56 0.78
N SER A 104 18.86 17.41 0.68
CA SER A 104 18.05 17.01 -0.49
C SER A 104 16.63 16.53 -0.14
N MET A 105 16.35 16.23 1.13
CA MET A 105 15.10 15.59 1.53
C MET A 105 14.64 16.06 2.91
N LEU A 106 13.33 16.17 3.05
CA LEU A 106 12.63 16.35 4.32
C LEU A 106 11.78 15.10 4.58
N LEU A 107 11.98 14.47 5.73
CA LEU A 107 11.15 13.38 6.22
C LEU A 107 10.30 13.87 7.39
N GLU A 108 9.00 13.67 7.28
CA GLU A 108 8.05 13.87 8.35
C GLU A 108 7.72 12.53 9.00
N LEU A 109 7.91 12.42 10.31
CA LEU A 109 7.59 11.24 11.11
C LEU A 109 6.53 11.58 12.15
N LYS A 110 5.39 10.92 12.07
CA LYS A 110 4.33 10.96 13.07
C LYS A 110 4.17 9.59 13.70
N ILE A 111 4.13 9.54 15.03
CA ILE A 111 3.88 8.31 15.79
C ILE A 111 2.42 8.37 16.25
N SER A 112 1.66 7.31 16.01
CA SER A 112 0.27 7.19 16.45
C SER A 112 0.05 5.85 17.12
N ASP A 113 -0.93 5.79 18.03
CA ASP A 113 -1.38 4.52 18.60
C ASP A 113 -2.22 3.77 17.55
N ALA A 114 -1.81 2.58 17.20
CA ALA A 114 -2.48 1.73 16.22
C ALA A 114 -3.36 0.65 16.87
N VAL A 115 -3.52 0.68 18.19
CA VAL A 115 -4.32 -0.31 18.93
C VAL A 115 -5.82 -0.02 18.81
N ASN A 116 -6.20 1.26 18.62
CA ASN A 116 -7.60 1.67 18.50
C ASN A 116 -8.15 1.44 17.09
N CYS A 117 -8.15 0.19 16.69
CA CYS A 117 -8.71 -0.27 15.43
C CYS A 117 -9.22 -1.71 15.60
N PHE A 118 -10.16 -2.15 14.78
CA PHE A 118 -10.55 -3.55 14.73
C PHE A 118 -9.54 -4.32 13.86
N ASN A 119 -8.77 -5.23 14.46
CA ASN A 119 -7.87 -6.11 13.71
C ASN A 119 -8.68 -7.19 12.99
N LEU A 120 -8.72 -7.15 11.66
CA LEU A 120 -9.44 -8.12 10.85
C LEU A 120 -8.95 -9.56 11.07
N ASN A 121 -7.66 -9.74 11.36
CA ASN A 121 -7.10 -11.05 11.66
C ASN A 121 -7.58 -11.63 13.00
N SER A 122 -8.08 -10.79 13.93
CA SER A 122 -8.66 -11.26 15.18
C SER A 122 -9.95 -12.06 15.00
N LEU A 123 -10.55 -12.01 13.80
CA LEU A 123 -11.71 -12.84 13.43
C LEU A 123 -11.36 -14.33 13.38
N PHE A 124 -10.08 -14.68 13.29
CA PHE A 124 -9.59 -16.04 13.05
C PHE A 124 -8.89 -16.61 14.29
N GLU A 125 -9.39 -17.72 14.80
CA GLU A 125 -8.72 -18.47 15.86
C GLU A 125 -7.95 -19.64 15.23
N PRO A 126 -6.66 -19.82 15.57
CA PRO A 126 -5.88 -20.97 15.10
C PRO A 126 -6.55 -22.28 15.51
N ALA A 127 -6.67 -23.19 14.56
CA ALA A 127 -7.11 -24.56 14.75
C ALA A 127 -6.14 -25.50 14.02
N ASP A 128 -6.24 -26.82 14.27
CA ASP A 128 -5.37 -27.82 13.67
C ASP A 128 -5.30 -27.70 12.13
N ASN A 129 -4.26 -27.02 11.61
CA ASN A 129 -4.04 -26.72 10.18
C ASN A 129 -5.09 -25.86 9.47
N THR A 130 -5.90 -25.09 10.21
CA THR A 130 -6.93 -24.21 9.65
C THR A 130 -7.21 -23.06 10.62
N PHE A 131 -8.23 -22.26 10.30
CA PHE A 131 -8.74 -21.21 11.17
C PHE A 131 -10.22 -21.44 11.44
N ASN A 132 -10.62 -21.24 12.69
CA ASN A 132 -12.05 -21.11 13.06
C ASN A 132 -12.41 -19.64 13.19
N VAL A 133 -13.70 -19.34 12.94
CA VAL A 133 -14.21 -17.98 13.10
C VAL A 133 -14.54 -17.71 14.56
N ALA A 134 -13.91 -16.70 15.15
CA ALA A 134 -14.16 -16.24 16.50
C ALA A 134 -15.51 -15.53 16.58
N LEU A 135 -16.53 -16.18 17.14
CA LEU A 135 -17.92 -15.68 17.15
C LEU A 135 -18.07 -14.33 17.87
N ALA A 136 -17.29 -14.08 18.90
CA ALA A 136 -17.31 -12.78 19.61
C ALA A 136 -16.81 -11.65 18.72
N GLN A 137 -15.71 -11.89 18.01
CA GLN A 137 -15.08 -10.92 17.09
C GLN A 137 -15.99 -10.68 15.87
N ARG A 138 -16.60 -11.75 15.33
CA ARG A 138 -17.59 -11.62 14.24
C ARG A 138 -18.72 -10.70 14.66
N LYS A 139 -19.33 -10.89 15.83
CA LYS A 139 -20.42 -10.05 16.33
C LYS A 139 -19.99 -8.60 16.54
N TRP A 140 -18.76 -8.38 16.99
CA TRP A 140 -18.23 -7.03 17.13
C TRP A 140 -18.07 -6.37 15.76
N LEU A 141 -17.46 -7.06 14.79
CA LEU A 141 -17.32 -6.56 13.42
C LEU A 141 -18.68 -6.26 12.77
N GLU A 142 -19.67 -7.16 12.90
CA GLU A 142 -21.03 -6.96 12.41
C GLU A 142 -21.67 -5.67 12.97
N ARG A 143 -21.54 -5.44 14.28
CA ARG A 143 -22.04 -4.20 14.90
C ARG A 143 -21.32 -2.96 14.39
N TYR A 144 -19.97 -3.03 14.26
CA TYR A 144 -19.18 -1.93 13.74
C TYR A 144 -19.60 -1.57 12.31
N LEU A 145 -19.72 -2.56 11.43
CA LEU A 145 -20.16 -2.36 10.05
C LEU A 145 -21.60 -1.80 9.96
N ARG A 146 -22.48 -2.21 10.86
CA ARG A 146 -23.83 -1.66 10.95
C ARG A 146 -23.83 -0.18 11.35
N LEU A 147 -22.99 0.23 12.28
CA LEU A 147 -22.79 1.63 12.65
C LEU A 147 -22.17 2.46 11.51
N LYS A 148 -21.44 1.82 10.59
CA LYS A 148 -20.96 2.41 9.32
C LYS A 148 -22.05 2.48 8.25
N PHE A 149 -23.31 2.21 8.60
CA PHE A 149 -24.49 2.25 7.72
C PHE A 149 -24.47 1.24 6.57
N LEU A 150 -23.73 0.14 6.68
CA LEU A 150 -23.84 -0.97 5.76
C LEU A 150 -25.15 -1.72 6.01
N ASN A 151 -25.81 -2.17 4.94
CA ASN A 151 -26.96 -3.06 5.05
C ASN A 151 -26.51 -4.49 5.38
N GLU A 152 -27.44 -5.32 5.87
CA GLU A 152 -27.13 -6.70 6.32
C GLU A 152 -26.49 -7.55 5.20
N SER A 153 -26.92 -7.36 3.95
CA SER A 153 -26.33 -8.09 2.81
C SER A 153 -24.89 -7.71 2.55
N ASP A 154 -24.54 -6.43 2.68
CA ASP A 154 -23.18 -5.95 2.49
C ASP A 154 -22.27 -6.38 3.65
N ILE A 155 -22.80 -6.41 4.88
CA ILE A 155 -22.11 -6.91 6.07
C ILE A 155 -21.76 -8.39 5.89
N GLU A 156 -22.74 -9.22 5.54
CA GLU A 156 -22.51 -10.66 5.31
C GLU A 156 -21.54 -10.87 4.14
N SER A 157 -21.68 -10.10 3.06
CA SER A 157 -20.77 -10.18 1.91
C SER A 157 -19.33 -9.85 2.30
N PHE A 158 -19.11 -8.79 3.09
CA PHE A 158 -17.77 -8.43 3.54
C PHE A 158 -17.16 -9.52 4.41
N ILE A 159 -17.92 -10.05 5.38
CA ILE A 159 -17.44 -11.06 6.31
C ILE A 159 -17.16 -12.39 5.59
N ASP A 160 -18.08 -12.85 4.73
CA ASP A 160 -17.93 -14.10 3.99
C ASP A 160 -16.72 -14.02 3.03
N GLN A 161 -16.53 -12.88 2.32
CA GLN A 161 -15.37 -12.67 1.45
C GLN A 161 -14.07 -12.60 2.23
N LEU A 162 -14.07 -12.01 3.44
CA LEU A 162 -12.90 -11.99 4.31
C LEU A 162 -12.53 -13.41 4.79
N ILE A 163 -13.52 -14.23 5.09
CA ILE A 163 -13.27 -15.61 5.54
C ILE A 163 -12.72 -16.45 4.40
N ASP A 164 -13.36 -16.42 3.20
CA ASP A 164 -12.90 -17.16 2.02
C ASP A 164 -11.50 -16.70 1.53
N TRP A 165 -11.13 -15.45 1.82
CA TRP A 165 -9.79 -14.95 1.51
C TRP A 165 -8.70 -15.59 2.36
N VAL A 166 -9.02 -15.95 3.59
CA VAL A 166 -8.06 -16.43 4.61
C VAL A 166 -8.08 -17.95 4.72
N ASP A 167 -9.25 -18.60 4.62
CA ASP A 167 -9.36 -20.04 4.84
C ASP A 167 -8.66 -20.87 3.77
N LEU A 168 -8.46 -22.16 4.05
CA LEU A 168 -7.62 -23.04 3.22
C LEU A 168 -8.41 -23.82 2.17
N ASP A 169 -9.74 -23.83 2.26
CA ASP A 169 -10.55 -24.57 1.31
C ASP A 169 -10.86 -23.75 0.04
N ASN A 170 -11.67 -24.26 -0.87
CA ASN A 170 -12.10 -23.57 -2.09
C ASN A 170 -13.64 -23.57 -2.21
N GLN A 171 -14.33 -23.70 -1.08
CA GLN A 171 -15.79 -23.74 -1.06
C GLN A 171 -16.31 -22.37 -0.62
N PRO A 172 -16.86 -21.59 -1.56
CA PRO A 172 -17.33 -20.25 -1.23
C PRO A 172 -18.47 -20.30 -0.21
N ARG A 173 -18.45 -19.35 0.72
CA ARG A 173 -19.60 -19.05 1.56
C ARG A 173 -20.74 -18.45 0.74
N ASN A 174 -21.91 -18.23 1.36
CA ASN A 174 -23.08 -17.77 0.65
C ASN A 174 -22.86 -16.47 -0.14
N PHE A 175 -22.11 -15.53 0.42
CA PHE A 175 -21.78 -14.25 -0.18
C PHE A 175 -20.26 -14.09 -0.37
N GLY A 176 -19.52 -15.18 -0.27
CA GLY A 176 -18.08 -15.22 -0.36
C GLY A 176 -17.55 -15.27 -1.78
N ALA A 177 -16.22 -15.26 -1.90
CA ALA A 177 -15.53 -15.29 -3.18
C ALA A 177 -14.22 -16.07 -3.06
N GLU A 178 -14.13 -17.13 -3.84
CA GLU A 178 -12.96 -18.00 -3.91
C GLU A 178 -12.16 -17.79 -5.21
N ASN A 179 -11.07 -18.53 -5.39
CA ASN A 179 -10.17 -18.43 -6.51
C ASN A 179 -10.87 -18.32 -7.89
N TYR A 180 -11.99 -19.03 -8.10
CA TYR A 180 -12.74 -18.99 -9.36
C TYR A 180 -13.23 -17.58 -9.70
N PHE A 181 -13.54 -16.77 -8.68
CA PHE A 181 -13.94 -15.38 -8.87
C PHE A 181 -12.76 -14.51 -9.29
N TYR A 182 -11.64 -14.64 -8.58
CA TYR A 182 -10.45 -13.79 -8.78
C TYR A 182 -9.65 -14.11 -10.03
N ILE A 183 -9.78 -15.35 -10.56
CA ILE A 183 -9.14 -15.78 -11.83
C ILE A 183 -10.11 -15.60 -13.01
N GLY A 184 -11.40 -15.44 -12.73
CA GLY A 184 -12.45 -15.42 -13.74
C GLY A 184 -12.37 -14.25 -14.71
N PRO A 185 -13.16 -14.29 -15.80
CA PRO A 185 -13.11 -13.31 -16.87
C PRO A 185 -13.57 -11.90 -16.44
N ALA A 186 -14.19 -11.77 -15.29
CA ALA A 186 -14.57 -10.48 -14.69
C ALA A 186 -13.41 -9.79 -13.96
N SER A 187 -12.33 -10.48 -13.67
CA SER A 187 -11.17 -9.93 -12.99
C SER A 187 -10.24 -9.23 -13.98
N ILE A 188 -9.95 -7.95 -13.73
CA ILE A 188 -9.00 -7.16 -14.54
C ILE A 188 -7.58 -7.70 -14.36
N THR A 189 -7.25 -8.12 -13.14
CA THR A 189 -5.93 -8.67 -12.80
C THR A 189 -6.16 -10.03 -12.12
N PRO A 190 -5.93 -11.15 -12.83
CA PRO A 190 -6.08 -12.47 -12.24
C PRO A 190 -5.16 -12.65 -11.03
N GLN A 191 -5.72 -13.08 -9.91
CA GLN A 191 -4.99 -13.35 -8.67
C GLN A 191 -5.63 -14.53 -7.93
N PHE A 192 -4.89 -15.10 -6.99
CA PHE A 192 -5.38 -16.17 -6.14
C PHE A 192 -5.63 -15.65 -4.73
N THR A 193 -6.58 -16.25 -4.02
CA THR A 193 -6.71 -16.04 -2.58
C THR A 193 -5.43 -16.50 -1.90
N PRO A 194 -4.89 -15.72 -0.96
CA PRO A 194 -3.59 -16.01 -0.34
C PRO A 194 -3.64 -17.16 0.66
N LYS A 195 -4.85 -17.54 1.12
CA LYS A 195 -5.11 -18.63 2.07
C LYS A 195 -4.23 -18.54 3.33
N ARG A 196 -4.15 -17.35 3.84
CA ARG A 196 -3.42 -16.96 5.05
C ARG A 196 -4.08 -15.74 5.68
N LEU A 197 -3.73 -15.44 6.91
CA LEU A 197 -4.08 -14.15 7.51
C LEU A 197 -3.65 -12.98 6.61
N LEU A 198 -4.43 -11.91 6.66
CA LEU A 198 -4.10 -10.68 5.94
C LEU A 198 -2.71 -10.17 6.39
N ALA A 199 -1.92 -9.70 5.45
CA ALA A 199 -0.65 -9.03 5.71
C ALA A 199 -0.79 -7.51 5.69
N ASP A 200 -1.76 -6.99 4.92
CA ASP A 200 -1.99 -5.55 4.77
C ASP A 200 -3.49 -5.28 4.57
N LEU A 201 -3.97 -4.16 5.10
CA LEU A 201 -5.38 -3.77 5.01
C LEU A 201 -5.83 -3.57 3.56
N SER A 202 -4.93 -3.17 2.67
CA SER A 202 -5.25 -2.97 1.26
C SER A 202 -5.67 -4.25 0.53
N GLU A 203 -5.43 -5.43 1.10
CA GLU A 203 -5.90 -6.69 0.52
C GLU A 203 -7.41 -6.74 0.36
N ILE A 204 -8.17 -6.10 1.28
CA ILE A 204 -9.64 -6.05 1.18
C ILE A 204 -10.15 -5.29 -0.06
N LYS A 205 -9.31 -4.45 -0.70
CA LYS A 205 -9.67 -3.78 -1.96
C LYS A 205 -9.97 -4.75 -3.10
N ASN A 206 -9.48 -5.99 -2.98
CA ASN A 206 -9.73 -7.03 -3.96
C ASN A 206 -11.11 -7.68 -3.79
N PHE A 207 -11.80 -7.47 -2.68
CA PHE A 207 -13.09 -8.09 -2.42
C PHE A 207 -14.16 -7.55 -3.37
N PRO A 208 -15.04 -8.41 -3.91
CA PRO A 208 -16.15 -8.01 -4.77
C PRO A 208 -17.00 -6.88 -4.20
N ILE A 209 -17.25 -6.89 -2.89
CA ILE A 209 -18.06 -5.89 -2.19
C ILE A 209 -17.47 -4.47 -2.32
N MET A 210 -16.17 -4.31 -2.55
CA MET A 210 -15.53 -3.00 -2.74
C MET A 210 -15.92 -2.32 -4.06
N GLN A 211 -16.67 -2.98 -4.93
CA GLN A 211 -17.27 -2.32 -6.09
C GLN A 211 -18.48 -1.44 -5.70
N THR A 212 -19.10 -1.71 -4.56
CA THR A 212 -20.31 -1.01 -4.06
C THR A 212 -20.03 -0.21 -2.78
N VAL A 213 -19.04 -0.60 -2.00
CA VAL A 213 -18.65 0.04 -0.74
C VAL A 213 -17.31 0.75 -0.91
N SER A 214 -17.21 1.99 -0.43
CA SER A 214 -15.97 2.75 -0.46
C SER A 214 -14.94 2.17 0.51
N PHE A 215 -13.73 1.91 0.02
CA PHE A 215 -12.63 1.47 0.86
C PHE A 215 -12.28 2.50 1.94
N ASP A 216 -12.24 3.78 1.59
CA ASP A 216 -11.83 4.85 2.52
C ASP A 216 -12.83 4.99 3.67
N ASP A 217 -14.13 4.86 3.38
CA ASP A 217 -15.17 4.90 4.41
C ASP A 217 -15.12 3.67 5.33
N LEU A 218 -14.84 2.50 4.76
CA LEU A 218 -14.80 1.24 5.51
C LEU A 218 -13.52 1.10 6.33
N SER A 219 -12.37 1.51 5.80
CA SER A 219 -11.06 1.29 6.40
C SER A 219 -10.80 2.09 7.67
N THR A 220 -11.56 3.13 7.94
CA THR A 220 -11.46 3.89 9.18
C THR A 220 -11.66 2.95 10.39
N ASN A 221 -10.72 2.97 11.33
CA ASN A 221 -10.70 2.08 12.51
C ASN A 221 -10.65 0.56 12.20
N LEU A 222 -10.33 0.15 10.97
CA LEU A 222 -9.93 -1.22 10.65
C LEU A 222 -8.41 -1.28 10.52
N CYS A 223 -7.83 -2.39 10.93
CA CYS A 223 -6.40 -2.62 10.78
C CYS A 223 -6.10 -4.11 10.54
N VAL A 224 -4.86 -4.37 10.20
CA VAL A 224 -4.32 -5.71 10.04
C VAL A 224 -3.05 -5.79 10.87
N VAL A 225 -3.11 -6.60 11.92
CA VAL A 225 -1.93 -7.03 12.68
C VAL A 225 -1.59 -8.45 12.24
N PRO A 226 -0.33 -8.81 11.99
CA PRO A 226 0.04 -10.08 11.38
C PRO A 226 -0.08 -11.30 12.34
N ASP A 227 -0.97 -11.23 13.27
CA ASP A 227 -1.37 -12.32 14.14
C ASP A 227 -2.89 -12.29 14.43
N SER A 228 -3.42 -13.37 14.97
CA SER A 228 -4.82 -13.52 15.39
C SER A 228 -5.04 -13.21 16.87
N SER A 229 -4.15 -12.44 17.50
CA SER A 229 -4.25 -12.10 18.91
C SER A 229 -5.54 -11.33 19.22
N LYS A 230 -6.01 -11.47 20.44
CA LYS A 230 -7.21 -10.76 20.90
C LYS A 230 -7.01 -9.25 20.80
N GLN A 231 -8.02 -8.61 20.27
CA GLN A 231 -8.08 -7.16 20.15
C GLN A 231 -8.28 -6.52 21.53
N PHE A 232 -7.54 -5.44 21.77
CA PHE A 232 -7.70 -4.57 22.93
C PHE A 232 -7.86 -3.13 22.45
N LEU A 233 -8.63 -2.33 23.18
CA LEU A 233 -8.71 -0.89 22.97
C LEU A 233 -7.89 -0.18 24.04
N ASN A 234 -7.08 0.79 23.65
CA ASN A 234 -6.39 1.66 24.60
C ASN A 234 -7.26 2.86 24.95
N ILE A 235 -7.91 2.82 26.09
CA ILE A 235 -8.80 3.88 26.54
C ILE A 235 -8.10 5.23 26.74
N ASN A 236 -6.77 5.26 26.90
CA ASN A 236 -6.00 6.48 27.12
C ASN A 236 -5.64 7.21 25.82
N SER A 237 -5.90 6.60 24.66
CA SER A 237 -5.61 7.16 23.35
C SER A 237 -6.84 7.21 22.43
N LEU A 238 -8.04 7.02 22.97
CA LEU A 238 -9.29 7.18 22.23
C LEU A 238 -9.51 8.63 21.83
N THR A 239 -10.10 8.80 20.66
CA THR A 239 -10.50 10.10 20.10
C THR A 239 -11.97 10.04 19.67
N SER A 240 -12.56 11.19 19.32
CA SER A 240 -13.91 11.22 18.77
C SER A 240 -14.05 10.42 17.47
N GLU A 241 -12.97 10.20 16.74
CA GLU A 241 -12.96 9.34 15.53
C GLU A 241 -13.20 7.87 15.86
N ASP A 242 -12.92 7.44 17.10
CA ASP A 242 -13.06 6.06 17.57
C ASP A 242 -14.46 5.75 18.11
N THR A 243 -15.38 6.74 18.15
CA THR A 243 -16.71 6.62 18.76
C THR A 243 -17.48 5.39 18.25
N MET A 244 -17.50 5.14 16.93
CA MET A 244 -18.23 4.00 16.35
C MET A 244 -17.58 2.66 16.74
N LEU A 245 -16.25 2.61 16.82
CA LEU A 245 -15.51 1.42 17.25
C LEU A 245 -15.82 1.08 18.71
N VAL A 246 -15.78 2.06 19.59
CA VAL A 246 -16.07 1.94 21.02
C VAL A 246 -17.53 1.55 21.24
N ALA A 247 -18.45 2.23 20.55
CA ALA A 247 -19.89 1.94 20.60
C ALA A 247 -20.17 0.48 20.20
N SER A 248 -19.57 0.01 19.13
CA SER A 248 -19.71 -1.38 18.66
C SER A 248 -19.14 -2.40 19.65
N PHE A 249 -18.05 -2.06 20.34
CA PHE A 249 -17.44 -2.92 21.36
C PHE A 249 -18.38 -3.11 22.55
N PHE A 250 -18.91 -2.00 23.09
CA PHE A 250 -19.82 -2.02 24.24
C PHE A 250 -21.28 -2.33 23.91
N ASN A 251 -21.61 -2.55 22.62
CA ASN A 251 -22.96 -2.74 22.14
C ASN A 251 -23.91 -1.59 22.56
N ASN A 252 -23.43 -0.36 22.40
CA ASN A 252 -24.15 0.85 22.73
C ASN A 252 -24.40 1.68 21.46
N ASP A 253 -25.64 1.78 21.02
CA ASP A 253 -26.00 2.49 19.78
C ASP A 253 -26.15 4.01 19.98
N ASN A 254 -26.05 4.51 21.22
CA ASN A 254 -26.09 5.94 21.50
C ASN A 254 -24.70 6.57 21.33
N LEU A 255 -24.40 6.98 20.08
CA LEU A 255 -23.09 7.53 19.72
C LEU A 255 -22.78 8.83 20.46
N GLU A 256 -23.75 9.70 20.70
CA GLU A 256 -23.56 10.97 21.42
C GLU A 256 -23.10 10.72 22.87
N LEU A 257 -23.70 9.71 23.52
CA LEU A 257 -23.29 9.33 24.88
C LEU A 257 -21.88 8.75 24.90
N VAL A 258 -21.54 7.89 23.93
CA VAL A 258 -20.21 7.28 23.84
C VAL A 258 -19.16 8.36 23.55
N GLU A 259 -19.43 9.26 22.63
CA GLU A 259 -18.52 10.36 22.28
C GLU A 259 -18.26 11.26 23.49
N SER A 260 -19.30 11.62 24.25
CA SER A 260 -19.13 12.44 25.45
C SER A 260 -18.24 11.78 26.51
N GLN A 261 -18.23 10.45 26.59
CA GLN A 261 -17.39 9.70 27.53
C GLN A 261 -15.95 9.53 27.06
N ILE A 262 -15.67 9.68 25.75
CA ILE A 262 -14.31 9.63 25.21
C ILE A 262 -13.61 10.98 25.42
N ILE A 263 -14.34 12.09 25.35
CA ILE A 263 -13.77 13.45 25.42
C ILE A 263 -13.47 13.88 26.85
N ASP A 264 -14.14 13.31 27.85
CA ASP A 264 -13.91 13.58 29.28
C ASP A 264 -12.73 12.75 29.83
#